data_8ff117118a212fecaa26c4df41a919b1
#
_entry.id   8ff117118a212fecaa26c4df41a919b1
#
_cell.length_a   1.000
_cell.length_b   1.000
_cell.length_c   1.000
_cell.angle_alpha   90.00
_cell.angle_beta   90.00
_cell.angle_gamma   90.00
#
_symmetry.space_group_name_H-M   'P 1'
#
loop_
_entity.id
_entity.type
_entity.pdbx_description
1 polymer ?
#
loop_
_entity_poly.entity_id
_entity_poly.type
_entity_poly.pdbx_seq_one_letter_code
_entity_poly.pdbx_strand_id
1 'polypeptide(L)'
;MSDKKYLAVAQEFLSTLMDKGTDRYGKKHTPVFCLSLDPHTYSPPKAPAKVDRDYAIGFEYLYRDFGYYWKSHLHGSNLIYDQGTIRALHAVTDATGEPRFRKAADAYLDFFLENMVSEQTGIFGWGEHIFYNVFLDYVIGGCFQTSGWRYFYYGHELERWTTIYDLMWDKDPEKTRVEIEAIYDFKVHDYDTFICNRHSAYYGGKSEDLFTFIKHTGLFTHAFAFLHSKTGESKYLEWANKMSQVFWNIRNPDTNLVRGCVQRDAAAEEYAGPGGIGELALFLMRAYQWSPDPGILEKAHAYLRAVNKYCRADDGVNYRALVHTNGTDEKPGQIAPYWEGPMRVAKAAVLAYSLTGDDSMLEMADSVISNLTPEMTFDSFVERSRVSDAIEARSCGLSTAIDLYEVTGDAKHLAKARALADDAIGRFLRGGLFVSDLGVYPEGDTSAAVKVYDARTGAGWLALNLIRLQRDQDAADAGTFKKFEHLDRIYD
;
A
#
# COMPACT_ATOMS: atom_id res chain seq x y z
N MET A 1 -23.08 -25.64 -11.08
CA MET A 1 -22.17 -25.29 -9.98
C MET A 1 -21.25 -24.22 -10.52
N SER A 2 -21.19 -23.06 -9.88
CA SER A 2 -20.22 -22.03 -10.25
C SER A 2 -18.83 -22.63 -10.21
N ASP A 3 -18.03 -22.40 -11.26
CA ASP A 3 -16.63 -22.79 -11.27
C ASP A 3 -15.89 -21.90 -10.25
N LYS A 4 -15.51 -22.48 -9.09
CA LYS A 4 -14.83 -21.74 -8.00
C LYS A 4 -13.37 -21.44 -8.33
N LYS A 5 -13.09 -21.10 -9.59
CA LYS A 5 -11.75 -20.89 -10.15
C LYS A 5 -10.92 -19.89 -9.35
N TYR A 6 -11.48 -18.71 -9.04
CA TYR A 6 -10.74 -17.64 -8.38
C TYR A 6 -10.43 -17.97 -6.92
N LEU A 7 -11.38 -18.57 -6.21
CA LEU A 7 -11.17 -19.05 -4.85
C LEU A 7 -10.11 -20.15 -4.82
N ALA A 8 -10.14 -21.09 -5.77
CA ALA A 8 -9.16 -22.18 -5.85
C ALA A 8 -7.73 -21.66 -6.07
N VAL A 9 -7.55 -20.66 -6.96
CA VAL A 9 -6.25 -20.02 -7.19
C VAL A 9 -5.75 -19.29 -5.93
N ALA A 10 -6.63 -18.55 -5.26
CA ALA A 10 -6.25 -17.88 -4.00
C ALA A 10 -5.88 -18.89 -2.90
N GLN A 11 -6.61 -20.01 -2.78
CA GLN A 11 -6.29 -21.10 -1.84
C GLN A 11 -4.95 -21.76 -2.18
N GLU A 12 -4.65 -22.01 -3.46
CA GLU A 12 -3.38 -22.56 -3.92
C GLU A 12 -2.23 -21.63 -3.50
N PHE A 13 -2.35 -20.32 -3.81
CA PHE A 13 -1.34 -19.34 -3.45
C PHE A 13 -1.11 -19.28 -1.93
N LEU A 14 -2.17 -19.13 -1.14
CA LEU A 14 -2.07 -19.02 0.32
C LEU A 14 -1.53 -20.32 0.94
N SER A 15 -1.96 -21.49 0.46
CA SER A 15 -1.43 -22.78 0.92
C SER A 15 0.06 -22.94 0.60
N THR A 16 0.46 -22.56 -0.62
CA THR A 16 1.87 -22.62 -1.03
C THR A 16 2.72 -21.69 -0.16
N LEU A 17 2.24 -20.47 0.10
CA LEU A 17 2.95 -19.52 0.96
C LEU A 17 3.06 -20.03 2.40
N MET A 18 2.00 -20.59 2.97
CA MET A 18 2.03 -21.20 4.31
C MET A 18 2.99 -22.39 4.38
N ASP A 19 2.95 -23.29 3.40
CA ASP A 19 3.73 -24.52 3.40
C ASP A 19 5.21 -24.31 3.05
N LYS A 20 5.52 -23.32 2.23
CA LYS A 20 6.86 -23.09 1.65
C LYS A 20 7.47 -21.75 2.05
N GLY A 21 6.67 -20.72 2.29
CA GLY A 21 7.12 -19.36 2.55
C GLY A 21 7.20 -18.99 4.02
N THR A 22 6.68 -19.80 4.94
CA THR A 22 6.86 -19.58 6.37
C THR A 22 8.33 -19.72 6.76
N ASP A 23 8.79 -18.87 7.65
CA ASP A 23 10.17 -18.83 8.12
C ASP A 23 10.61 -20.16 8.75
N ARG A 24 11.69 -20.70 8.21
CA ARG A 24 12.37 -21.92 8.67
C ARG A 24 13.89 -21.76 8.70
N TYR A 25 14.35 -20.52 8.68
CA TYR A 25 15.76 -20.14 8.62
C TYR A 25 16.26 -19.69 10.00
N GLY A 26 17.50 -19.32 10.11
CA GLY A 26 18.08 -18.90 11.39
C GLY A 26 18.05 -20.01 12.46
N LYS A 27 18.02 -19.60 13.71
CA LYS A 27 17.89 -20.50 14.89
C LYS A 27 16.45 -20.61 15.37
N LYS A 28 15.65 -19.60 15.10
CA LYS A 28 14.22 -19.53 15.44
C LYS A 28 13.43 -19.78 14.17
N HIS A 29 12.51 -20.71 14.23
CA HIS A 29 11.53 -20.91 13.16
C HIS A 29 10.26 -20.16 13.58
N THR A 30 9.93 -19.09 12.87
CA THR A 30 8.86 -18.19 13.27
C THR A 30 7.64 -18.32 12.34
N PRO A 31 6.45 -17.89 12.76
CA PRO A 31 5.26 -17.99 11.93
C PRO A 31 5.17 -16.90 10.84
N VAL A 32 6.15 -16.05 10.69
CA VAL A 32 6.12 -14.98 9.67
C VAL A 32 6.42 -15.53 8.28
N PHE A 33 5.94 -14.84 7.25
CA PHE A 33 6.25 -15.20 5.88
C PHE A 33 7.52 -14.50 5.40
N CYS A 34 8.34 -15.22 4.62
CA CYS A 34 9.45 -14.62 3.92
C CYS A 34 8.93 -13.63 2.89
N LEU A 35 9.48 -12.44 2.88
CA LEU A 35 9.10 -11.36 1.99
C LEU A 35 9.27 -11.74 0.52
N SER A 36 10.34 -12.45 0.19
CA SER A 36 10.66 -12.88 -1.17
C SER A 36 11.02 -14.35 -1.24
N LEU A 37 10.55 -15.04 -2.30
CA LEU A 37 10.82 -16.45 -2.56
C LEU A 37 11.15 -16.67 -4.03
N ASP A 38 12.18 -17.45 -4.29
CA ASP A 38 12.42 -18.04 -5.60
C ASP A 38 11.32 -19.06 -5.91
N PRO A 39 10.62 -18.97 -7.03
CA PRO A 39 9.48 -19.83 -7.33
C PRO A 39 9.82 -21.30 -7.62
N HIS A 40 11.10 -21.62 -7.82
CA HIS A 40 11.57 -22.99 -8.07
C HIS A 40 12.06 -23.69 -6.82
N THR A 41 12.76 -22.94 -5.95
CA THR A 41 13.34 -23.50 -4.72
C THR A 41 12.47 -23.23 -3.49
N TYR A 42 11.53 -22.29 -3.58
CA TYR A 42 10.71 -21.77 -2.47
C TYR A 42 11.55 -21.30 -1.28
N SER A 43 12.68 -20.70 -1.57
CA SER A 43 13.58 -20.12 -0.57
C SER A 43 13.85 -18.66 -0.89
N PRO A 44 14.22 -17.83 0.10
CA PRO A 44 14.67 -16.48 -0.16
C PRO A 44 15.81 -16.48 -1.17
N PRO A 45 15.80 -15.55 -2.13
CA PRO A 45 16.83 -15.48 -3.18
C PRO A 45 18.23 -15.39 -2.58
N LYS A 46 19.20 -16.06 -3.17
CA LYS A 46 20.60 -15.97 -2.76
C LYS A 46 21.19 -14.63 -3.17
N ALA A 47 21.94 -14.00 -2.28
CA ALA A 47 22.72 -12.84 -2.64
C ALA A 47 23.67 -13.16 -3.81
N PRO A 48 23.83 -12.27 -4.80
CA PRO A 48 24.76 -12.49 -5.89
C PRO A 48 26.19 -12.63 -5.34
N ALA A 49 26.97 -13.53 -5.92
CA ALA A 49 28.32 -13.86 -5.47
C ALA A 49 29.30 -12.68 -5.59
N LYS A 50 29.02 -11.72 -6.44
CA LYS A 50 29.76 -10.45 -6.59
C LYS A 50 28.76 -9.32 -6.84
N VAL A 51 28.79 -8.31 -5.99
CA VAL A 51 28.29 -7.00 -6.32
C VAL A 51 29.41 -6.30 -7.07
N ASP A 52 29.19 -5.89 -8.31
CA ASP A 52 30.20 -5.19 -9.09
C ASP A 52 30.52 -3.87 -8.41
N ARG A 53 31.79 -3.69 -8.06
CA ARG A 53 32.25 -2.51 -7.32
C ARG A 53 32.16 -1.24 -8.15
N ASP A 54 32.32 -1.33 -9.46
CA ASP A 54 32.25 -0.17 -10.36
C ASP A 54 30.81 0.33 -10.51
N TYR A 55 29.87 -0.54 -10.31
CA TYR A 55 28.47 -0.28 -10.18
C TYR A 55 28.09 0.45 -8.88
N ALA A 56 28.83 0.16 -7.83
CA ALA A 56 28.69 0.78 -6.52
C ALA A 56 29.35 2.17 -6.44
N ILE A 57 30.31 2.49 -7.31
CA ILE A 57 31.15 3.71 -7.21
C ILE A 57 30.36 4.99 -7.55
N GLY A 58 29.37 4.92 -8.43
CA GLY A 58 28.43 6.04 -8.63
C GLY A 58 27.48 6.24 -7.44
N PHE A 59 27.41 5.24 -6.56
CA PHE A 59 26.49 5.15 -5.44
C PHE A 59 27.14 4.35 -4.31
N GLU A 60 28.12 4.93 -3.61
CA GLU A 60 28.67 4.34 -2.34
C GLU A 60 27.55 3.95 -1.36
N TYR A 61 26.47 4.61 -1.48
CA TYR A 61 25.18 4.44 -0.92
C TYR A 61 24.48 3.12 -1.34
N LEU A 62 24.45 2.77 -2.63
CA LEU A 62 23.81 1.54 -3.12
C LEU A 62 24.61 0.29 -2.72
N TYR A 63 25.91 0.36 -2.57
CA TYR A 63 26.71 -0.78 -2.10
C TYR A 63 26.40 -1.12 -0.64
N ARG A 64 26.22 -0.10 0.20
CA ARG A 64 25.73 -0.28 1.57
C ARG A 64 24.27 -0.75 1.56
N ASP A 65 23.44 -0.16 0.71
CA ASP A 65 22.05 -0.51 0.55
C ASP A 65 21.86 -1.86 -0.12
N PHE A 66 22.76 -2.30 -1.00
CA PHE A 66 22.65 -3.61 -1.60
C PHE A 66 22.84 -4.73 -0.57
N GLY A 67 23.80 -4.59 0.32
CA GLY A 67 23.92 -5.49 1.47
C GLY A 67 22.73 -5.38 2.43
N TYR A 68 22.19 -4.19 2.63
CA TYR A 68 20.98 -3.92 3.37
C TYR A 68 19.75 -4.49 2.66
N TYR A 69 19.60 -4.24 1.35
CA TYR A 69 18.54 -4.75 0.53
C TYR A 69 18.40 -6.28 0.61
N TRP A 70 19.51 -7.01 0.46
CA TRP A 70 19.49 -8.46 0.60
C TRP A 70 19.16 -8.91 2.02
N LYS A 71 19.62 -8.22 3.04
CA LYS A 71 19.38 -8.59 4.45
C LYS A 71 17.99 -8.21 4.93
N SER A 72 17.47 -7.06 4.56
CA SER A 72 16.19 -6.57 5.03
C SER A 72 15.05 -6.97 4.09
N HIS A 73 15.20 -6.73 2.79
CA HIS A 73 14.14 -6.96 1.82
C HIS A 73 14.04 -8.43 1.43
N LEU A 74 15.06 -8.99 0.78
CA LEU A 74 14.97 -10.35 0.25
C LEU A 74 15.07 -11.46 1.32
N HIS A 75 15.73 -11.17 2.45
CA HIS A 75 15.83 -12.07 3.61
C HIS A 75 14.95 -11.62 4.78
N GLY A 76 14.04 -10.72 4.54
CA GLY A 76 13.17 -10.13 5.54
C GLY A 76 11.79 -10.74 5.59
N SER A 77 11.05 -10.28 6.57
CA SER A 77 9.60 -10.33 6.69
C SER A 77 9.11 -8.98 7.17
N ASN A 78 7.98 -8.50 6.63
CA ASN A 78 7.46 -7.18 6.99
C ASN A 78 5.94 -7.16 6.85
N LEU A 79 5.27 -7.00 7.98
CA LEU A 79 3.81 -7.06 8.05
C LEU A 79 3.13 -5.99 7.18
N ILE A 80 3.77 -4.82 6.97
CA ILE A 80 3.18 -3.76 6.14
C ILE A 80 2.90 -4.25 4.71
N TYR A 81 3.76 -5.12 4.17
CA TYR A 81 3.61 -5.70 2.84
C TYR A 81 2.74 -6.97 2.85
N ASP A 82 2.66 -7.64 3.99
CA ASP A 82 1.85 -8.85 4.16
C ASP A 82 0.40 -8.58 4.56
N GLN A 83 0.00 -7.31 4.72
CA GLN A 83 -1.37 -6.94 5.13
C GLN A 83 -2.44 -7.58 4.24
N GLY A 84 -2.26 -7.52 2.92
CA GLY A 84 -3.17 -8.16 1.96
C GLY A 84 -3.21 -9.67 2.13
N THR A 85 -2.06 -10.32 2.41
CA THR A 85 -1.97 -11.75 2.69
C THR A 85 -2.73 -12.12 3.98
N ILE A 86 -2.55 -11.35 5.05
CA ILE A 86 -3.27 -11.57 6.32
C ILE A 86 -4.78 -11.47 6.11
N ARG A 87 -5.26 -10.43 5.42
CA ARG A 87 -6.68 -10.32 5.07
C ARG A 87 -7.18 -11.45 4.18
N ALA A 88 -6.38 -11.87 3.19
CA ALA A 88 -6.74 -12.98 2.31
C ALA A 88 -6.86 -14.32 3.08
N LEU A 89 -5.99 -14.55 4.07
CA LEU A 89 -6.06 -15.73 4.94
C LEU A 89 -7.34 -15.74 5.80
N HIS A 90 -7.77 -14.58 6.31
CA HIS A 90 -9.08 -14.47 6.99
C HIS A 90 -10.23 -14.72 6.00
N ALA A 91 -10.21 -14.04 4.84
CA ALA A 91 -11.27 -14.12 3.84
C ALA A 91 -11.44 -15.55 3.27
N VAL A 92 -10.34 -16.26 3.02
CA VAL A 92 -10.43 -17.64 2.54
C VAL A 92 -10.97 -18.59 3.62
N THR A 93 -10.66 -18.33 4.89
CA THR A 93 -11.27 -19.08 6.01
C THR A 93 -12.78 -18.90 6.01
N ASP A 94 -13.26 -17.66 5.87
CA ASP A 94 -14.68 -17.35 5.86
C ASP A 94 -15.40 -17.98 4.65
N ALA A 95 -14.73 -18.02 3.48
CA ALA A 95 -15.28 -18.60 2.26
C ALA A 95 -15.31 -20.15 2.25
N THR A 96 -14.38 -20.80 2.96
CA THR A 96 -14.19 -22.26 2.89
C THR A 96 -14.53 -23.00 4.18
N GLY A 97 -14.51 -22.31 5.32
CA GLY A 97 -14.60 -22.90 6.64
C GLY A 97 -13.31 -23.59 7.11
N GLU A 98 -12.19 -23.48 6.38
CA GLU A 98 -10.92 -24.09 6.75
C GLU A 98 -10.15 -23.22 7.78
N PRO A 99 -10.07 -23.61 9.06
CA PRO A 99 -9.51 -22.74 10.09
C PRO A 99 -7.98 -22.58 10.04
N ARG A 100 -7.27 -23.40 9.23
CA ARG A 100 -5.80 -23.37 9.15
C ARG A 100 -5.27 -22.03 8.63
N PHE A 101 -6.00 -21.39 7.72
CA PHE A 101 -5.60 -20.12 7.13
C PHE A 101 -5.64 -18.98 8.17
N ARG A 102 -6.77 -18.84 8.89
CA ARG A 102 -6.88 -17.86 9.97
C ARG A 102 -5.86 -18.10 11.08
N LYS A 103 -5.63 -19.38 11.45
CA LYS A 103 -4.61 -19.71 12.43
C LYS A 103 -3.20 -19.25 12.02
N ALA A 104 -2.86 -19.35 10.74
CA ALA A 104 -1.58 -18.87 10.23
C ALA A 104 -1.48 -17.33 10.32
N ALA A 105 -2.52 -16.62 9.91
CA ALA A 105 -2.59 -15.16 10.03
C ALA A 105 -2.49 -14.72 11.50
N ASP A 106 -3.25 -15.35 12.37
CA ASP A 106 -3.25 -15.05 13.80
C ASP A 106 -1.89 -15.29 14.45
N ALA A 107 -1.21 -16.40 14.11
CA ALA A 107 0.13 -16.69 14.61
C ALA A 107 1.16 -15.66 14.15
N TYR A 108 1.06 -15.17 12.90
CA TYR A 108 1.92 -14.11 12.41
C TYR A 108 1.69 -12.81 13.18
N LEU A 109 0.42 -12.40 13.37
CA LEU A 109 0.09 -11.17 14.11
C LEU A 109 0.53 -11.25 15.56
N ASP A 110 0.31 -12.39 16.22
CA ASP A 110 0.74 -12.61 17.61
C ASP A 110 2.26 -12.50 17.73
N PHE A 111 3.02 -13.14 16.82
CA PHE A 111 4.47 -13.03 16.79
C PHE A 111 4.94 -11.60 16.55
N PHE A 112 4.32 -10.88 15.61
CA PHE A 112 4.64 -9.50 15.29
C PHE A 112 4.47 -8.60 16.52
N LEU A 113 3.31 -8.68 17.16
CA LEU A 113 2.99 -7.88 18.34
C LEU A 113 3.86 -8.22 19.55
N GLU A 114 4.36 -9.45 19.63
CA GLU A 114 5.27 -9.86 20.72
C GLU A 114 6.72 -9.47 20.47
N ASN A 115 7.22 -9.55 19.22
CA ASN A 115 8.64 -9.49 18.90
C ASN A 115 9.08 -8.29 18.07
N MET A 116 8.14 -7.56 17.47
CA MET A 116 8.47 -6.47 16.53
C MET A 116 7.92 -5.11 16.98
N VAL A 117 7.56 -4.97 18.22
CA VAL A 117 7.18 -3.69 18.84
C VAL A 117 8.37 -3.15 19.61
N SER A 118 8.71 -1.89 19.42
CA SER A 118 9.78 -1.24 20.17
C SER A 118 9.42 -1.12 21.66
N GLU A 119 10.24 -1.69 22.54
CA GLU A 119 10.08 -1.53 23.99
C GLU A 119 10.29 -0.07 24.45
N GLN A 120 10.99 0.73 23.68
CA GLN A 120 11.34 2.12 24.04
C GLN A 120 10.32 3.14 23.54
N THR A 121 9.76 2.91 22.36
CA THR A 121 8.89 3.90 21.70
C THR A 121 7.46 3.39 21.47
N GLY A 122 7.24 2.08 21.48
CA GLY A 122 6.01 1.46 21.05
C GLY A 122 5.83 1.38 19.53
N ILE A 123 6.74 1.99 18.74
CA ILE A 123 6.68 1.95 17.27
C ILE A 123 6.83 0.52 16.79
N PHE A 124 6.01 0.15 15.82
CA PHE A 124 6.05 -1.17 15.20
C PHE A 124 7.27 -1.32 14.27
N GLY A 125 7.87 -2.51 14.27
CA GLY A 125 8.98 -2.89 13.39
C GLY A 125 8.51 -3.20 11.98
N TRP A 126 7.89 -2.24 11.32
CA TRP A 126 7.38 -2.33 9.95
C TRP A 126 7.70 -1.07 9.14
N GLY A 127 7.04 -0.87 8.00
CA GLY A 127 7.30 0.27 7.14
C GLY A 127 8.39 -0.02 6.12
N GLU A 128 8.81 1.03 5.41
CA GLU A 128 9.69 0.86 4.25
C GLU A 128 11.11 0.37 4.61
N HIS A 129 11.58 0.62 5.83
CA HIS A 129 12.98 0.43 6.19
C HIS A 129 13.24 -0.48 7.38
N ILE A 130 12.23 -1.07 7.99
CA ILE A 130 12.37 -1.94 9.17
C ILE A 130 11.78 -3.32 8.87
N PHE A 131 12.58 -4.37 9.04
CA PHE A 131 12.22 -5.74 8.71
C PHE A 131 12.67 -6.71 9.80
N TYR A 132 11.92 -7.79 10.00
CA TYR A 132 12.44 -8.95 10.69
C TYR A 132 13.32 -9.76 9.74
N ASN A 133 14.57 -10.04 10.10
CA ASN A 133 15.44 -10.86 9.28
C ASN A 133 15.33 -12.32 9.69
N VAL A 134 14.81 -13.15 8.78
CA VAL A 134 14.55 -14.58 9.02
C VAL A 134 15.80 -15.45 9.18
N PHE A 135 16.99 -14.95 8.81
CA PHE A 135 18.26 -15.66 9.00
C PHE A 135 18.99 -15.24 10.27
N LEU A 136 18.75 -14.04 10.75
CA LEU A 136 19.42 -13.45 11.90
C LEU A 136 18.55 -13.46 13.15
N ASP A 137 17.26 -13.74 13.02
CA ASP A 137 16.28 -13.85 14.11
C ASP A 137 16.07 -12.55 14.91
N TYR A 138 16.20 -11.39 14.27
CA TYR A 138 15.94 -10.10 14.90
C TYR A 138 15.49 -9.03 13.90
N VAL A 139 14.91 -7.96 14.43
CA VAL A 139 14.50 -6.78 13.66
C VAL A 139 15.74 -6.03 13.20
N ILE A 140 15.86 -5.81 11.90
CA ILE A 140 16.88 -4.96 11.31
C ILE A 140 16.22 -3.79 10.59
N GLY A 141 16.88 -2.69 10.59
CA GLY A 141 16.46 -1.52 9.87
C GLY A 141 17.63 -0.59 9.69
N GLY A 142 17.51 0.34 8.82
CA GLY A 142 18.52 1.36 8.64
C GLY A 142 18.31 2.04 7.32
N CYS A 143 17.90 3.28 7.38
CA CYS A 143 18.02 4.18 6.29
C CYS A 143 19.37 4.89 6.46
N PHE A 144 20.24 4.76 5.46
CA PHE A 144 21.37 5.64 5.24
C PHE A 144 22.42 5.75 6.34
N GLN A 145 23.38 4.89 6.29
CA GLN A 145 24.65 5.16 6.95
C GLN A 145 25.47 6.14 6.10
N THR A 146 25.32 7.42 6.35
CA THR A 146 26.41 8.34 6.06
C THR A 146 27.45 8.20 7.19
N SER A 147 28.66 7.77 6.83
CA SER A 147 29.90 7.85 7.60
C SER A 147 29.77 7.86 9.13
N GLY A 148 29.92 6.69 9.75
CA GLY A 148 30.30 6.59 11.16
C GLY A 148 29.17 6.48 12.17
N TRP A 149 27.92 6.50 11.78
CA TRP A 149 26.79 6.34 12.68
C TRP A 149 26.44 4.87 12.85
N ARG A 150 26.38 4.44 14.09
CA ARG A 150 25.94 3.11 14.48
C ARG A 150 24.48 2.93 14.07
N TYR A 151 24.12 1.72 13.68
CA TYR A 151 22.82 1.22 13.27
C TYR A 151 21.63 1.91 13.95
N PHE A 152 21.16 3.02 13.39
CA PHE A 152 19.91 3.61 13.80
C PHE A 152 18.81 2.97 12.97
N TYR A 153 17.88 2.33 13.63
CA TYR A 153 16.71 1.76 13.02
C TYR A 153 15.69 2.88 12.81
N TYR A 154 15.77 3.53 11.67
CA TYR A 154 14.81 4.50 11.24
C TYR A 154 13.83 3.86 10.27
N GLY A 155 12.51 4.11 10.46
CA GLY A 155 11.48 3.68 9.56
C GLY A 155 10.53 4.81 9.22
N HIS A 156 9.82 4.65 8.17
CA HIS A 156 8.63 5.44 7.89
C HIS A 156 7.53 4.53 7.32
N GLU A 157 6.31 4.81 7.74
CA GLU A 157 5.11 4.11 7.35
C GLU A 157 4.60 4.68 6.02
N LEU A 158 5.38 4.49 4.96
CA LEU A 158 5.06 4.97 3.62
C LEU A 158 4.52 3.81 2.80
N GLU A 159 3.23 3.55 2.95
CA GLU A 159 2.60 2.49 2.20
C GLU A 159 1.43 2.97 1.35
N ARG A 160 1.02 2.12 0.44
CA ARG A 160 0.02 2.40 -0.57
C ARG A 160 -1.38 1.92 -0.15
N TRP A 161 -1.45 1.26 1.01
CA TRP A 161 -2.66 0.65 1.54
C TRP A 161 -2.94 1.14 2.95
N THR A 162 -4.20 1.17 3.31
CA THR A 162 -4.58 1.46 4.68
C THR A 162 -4.13 0.33 5.62
N THR A 163 -3.66 0.72 6.79
CA THR A 163 -3.14 -0.21 7.80
C THR A 163 -4.23 -1.09 8.40
N ILE A 164 -3.86 -2.35 8.70
CA ILE A 164 -4.75 -3.36 9.31
C ILE A 164 -4.90 -3.17 10.84
N TYR A 165 -5.00 -1.93 11.30
CA TYR A 165 -5.15 -1.64 12.73
C TYR A 165 -6.36 -2.32 13.37
N ASP A 166 -7.43 -2.60 12.61
CA ASP A 166 -8.58 -3.36 13.07
C ASP A 166 -8.22 -4.78 13.54
N LEU A 167 -7.46 -5.52 12.74
CA LEU A 167 -7.01 -6.86 13.09
C LEU A 167 -5.98 -6.85 14.23
N MET A 168 -5.12 -5.83 14.26
CA MET A 168 -4.15 -5.67 15.34
C MET A 168 -4.83 -5.27 16.66
N TRP A 169 -5.83 -4.41 16.59
CA TRP A 169 -6.65 -4.04 17.73
C TRP A 169 -7.40 -5.23 18.32
N ASP A 170 -7.95 -6.09 17.48
CA ASP A 170 -8.65 -7.31 17.93
C ASP A 170 -7.70 -8.29 18.63
N LYS A 171 -6.40 -8.23 18.33
CA LYS A 171 -5.35 -9.03 18.99
C LYS A 171 -4.80 -8.37 20.26
N ASP A 172 -4.39 -7.14 20.18
CA ASP A 172 -3.81 -6.38 21.30
C ASP A 172 -4.18 -4.90 21.18
N PRO A 173 -5.29 -4.48 21.80
CA PRO A 173 -5.75 -3.09 21.76
C PRO A 173 -4.72 -2.13 22.33
N GLU A 174 -4.00 -2.53 23.39
CA GLU A 174 -3.07 -1.64 24.06
C GLU A 174 -1.81 -1.37 23.20
N LYS A 175 -1.21 -2.41 22.62
CA LYS A 175 -0.06 -2.22 21.73
C LYS A 175 -0.43 -1.45 20.47
N THR A 176 -1.62 -1.69 19.92
CA THR A 176 -2.11 -0.94 18.75
C THR A 176 -2.35 0.53 19.11
N ARG A 177 -2.86 0.81 20.31
CA ARG A 177 -3.02 2.19 20.79
C ARG A 177 -1.67 2.88 20.95
N VAL A 178 -0.71 2.21 21.59
CA VAL A 178 0.64 2.75 21.83
C VAL A 178 1.35 3.06 20.51
N GLU A 179 1.25 2.19 19.50
CA GLU A 179 1.80 2.46 18.16
C GLU A 179 1.22 3.74 17.56
N ILE A 180 -0.12 3.89 17.58
CA ILE A 180 -0.76 5.07 16.99
C ILE A 180 -0.43 6.33 17.79
N GLU A 181 -0.34 6.26 19.12
CA GLU A 181 0.14 7.37 19.94
C GLU A 181 1.62 7.68 19.67
N ALA A 182 2.45 6.67 19.40
CA ALA A 182 3.85 6.87 19.03
C ALA A 182 4.03 7.61 17.69
N ILE A 183 3.07 7.51 16.76
CA ILE A 183 3.04 8.38 15.58
C ILE A 183 3.00 9.85 16.00
N TYR A 184 2.11 10.20 16.93
CA TYR A 184 2.03 11.56 17.45
C TYR A 184 3.31 11.98 18.17
N ASP A 185 3.84 11.13 19.04
CA ASP A 185 5.00 11.46 19.89
C ASP A 185 6.32 11.54 19.11
N PHE A 186 6.50 10.70 18.09
CA PHE A 186 7.80 10.53 17.41
C PHE A 186 7.80 10.98 15.95
N LYS A 187 6.64 11.00 15.26
CA LYS A 187 6.53 11.45 13.87
C LYS A 187 6.13 12.91 13.75
N VAL A 188 5.16 13.37 14.55
CA VAL A 188 4.78 14.77 14.54
C VAL A 188 5.90 15.60 15.19
N HIS A 189 6.51 16.49 14.40
CA HIS A 189 7.58 17.35 14.88
C HIS A 189 7.05 18.63 15.51
N ASP A 190 6.12 19.27 14.85
CA ASP A 190 5.48 20.51 15.27
C ASP A 190 4.00 20.23 15.58
N TYR A 191 3.63 20.34 16.83
CA TYR A 191 2.28 20.03 17.31
C TYR A 191 1.22 21.10 16.97
N ASP A 192 1.64 22.27 16.51
CA ASP A 192 0.72 23.32 16.04
C ASP A 192 0.37 23.10 14.56
N THR A 193 1.37 22.84 13.73
CA THR A 193 1.21 22.67 12.28
C THR A 193 1.06 21.22 11.84
N PHE A 194 1.37 20.25 12.69
CA PHE A 194 1.41 18.80 12.41
C PHE A 194 2.39 18.42 11.29
N ILE A 195 3.41 19.26 11.03
CA ILE A 195 4.52 18.88 10.16
C ILE A 195 5.27 17.72 10.80
N CYS A 196 5.57 16.70 9.99
CA CYS A 196 6.16 15.45 10.45
C CYS A 196 7.67 15.39 10.18
N ASN A 197 8.35 14.54 10.94
CA ASN A 197 9.67 14.05 10.60
C ASN A 197 9.56 13.05 9.45
N ARG A 198 10.57 13.00 8.59
CA ARG A 198 10.66 11.98 7.54
C ARG A 198 10.76 10.57 8.13
N HIS A 199 11.57 10.40 9.15
CA HIS A 199 11.82 9.13 9.79
C HIS A 199 11.55 9.19 11.28
N SER A 200 11.16 8.07 11.88
CA SER A 200 11.15 7.88 13.32
C SER A 200 12.18 6.83 13.71
N ALA A 201 12.79 7.00 14.87
CA ALA A 201 13.74 6.03 15.39
C ALA A 201 12.99 4.92 16.16
N TYR A 202 13.15 3.68 15.72
CA TYR A 202 12.59 2.51 16.41
C TYR A 202 13.11 2.39 17.86
N TYR A 203 14.37 2.76 18.09
CA TYR A 203 15.01 2.73 19.43
C TYR A 203 15.05 4.07 20.14
N GLY A 204 14.21 5.01 19.77
CA GLY A 204 14.07 6.31 20.43
C GLY A 204 14.68 7.47 19.66
N GLY A 205 14.17 8.66 19.98
CA GLY A 205 14.55 9.91 19.36
C GLY A 205 13.69 10.32 18.16
N LYS A 206 13.57 11.64 17.99
CA LYS A 206 12.96 12.24 16.79
C LYS A 206 14.04 12.50 15.75
N SER A 207 13.77 12.24 14.50
CA SER A 207 14.59 12.72 13.40
C SER A 207 14.47 14.24 13.30
N GLU A 208 15.57 14.92 12.97
CA GLU A 208 15.55 16.36 12.64
C GLU A 208 15.23 16.63 11.17
N ASP A 209 15.05 15.57 10.39
CA ASP A 209 14.74 15.63 8.97
C ASP A 209 13.24 15.91 8.76
N LEU A 210 12.91 17.20 8.72
CA LEU A 210 11.53 17.65 8.51
C LEU A 210 11.11 17.43 7.07
N PHE A 211 10.29 16.42 6.88
CA PHE A 211 9.76 16.08 5.58
C PHE A 211 8.41 15.38 5.71
N THR A 212 7.35 16.07 5.39
CA THR A 212 6.01 15.49 5.40
C THR A 212 5.60 15.10 3.99
N PHE A 213 5.49 13.81 3.73
CA PHE A 213 4.91 13.33 2.49
C PHE A 213 3.38 13.45 2.51
N ILE A 214 2.79 13.64 1.35
CA ILE A 214 1.34 13.64 1.18
C ILE A 214 0.68 12.35 1.73
N LYS A 215 1.35 11.20 1.58
CA LYS A 215 0.92 9.91 2.12
C LYS A 215 0.86 9.89 3.65
N HIS A 216 1.86 10.46 4.35
CA HIS A 216 1.87 10.53 5.80
C HIS A 216 0.60 11.19 6.33
N THR A 217 0.21 12.30 5.72
CA THR A 217 -1.01 13.02 6.13
C THR A 217 -2.24 12.13 6.05
N GLY A 218 -2.40 11.40 4.95
CA GLY A 218 -3.52 10.48 4.77
C GLY A 218 -3.49 9.31 5.76
N LEU A 219 -2.37 8.60 5.84
CA LEU A 219 -2.19 7.42 6.70
C LEU A 219 -2.35 7.76 8.18
N PHE A 220 -1.75 8.86 8.63
CA PHE A 220 -1.84 9.25 10.04
C PHE A 220 -3.22 9.80 10.39
N THR A 221 -3.89 10.51 9.47
CA THR A 221 -5.31 10.86 9.65
C THR A 221 -6.16 9.62 9.84
N HIS A 222 -5.94 8.57 9.03
CA HIS A 222 -6.62 7.28 9.15
C HIS A 222 -6.33 6.61 10.51
N ALA A 223 -5.06 6.55 10.93
CA ALA A 223 -4.67 5.96 12.21
C ALA A 223 -5.36 6.65 13.41
N PHE A 224 -5.35 7.97 13.44
CA PHE A 224 -5.99 8.75 14.52
C PHE A 224 -7.52 8.61 14.50
N ALA A 225 -8.14 8.63 13.33
CA ALA A 225 -9.58 8.42 13.19
C ALA A 225 -9.99 7.00 13.61
N PHE A 226 -9.18 5.98 13.28
CA PHE A 226 -9.37 4.63 13.76
C PHE A 226 -9.34 4.59 15.30
N LEU A 227 -8.32 5.18 15.92
CA LEU A 227 -8.18 5.16 17.38
C LEU A 227 -9.32 5.90 18.07
N HIS A 228 -9.78 7.03 17.51
CA HIS A 228 -10.99 7.71 17.99
C HIS A 228 -12.20 6.78 17.94
N SER A 229 -12.40 6.05 16.84
CA SER A 229 -13.54 5.13 16.68
C SER A 229 -13.56 3.99 17.71
N LYS A 230 -12.37 3.59 18.21
CA LYS A 230 -12.24 2.52 19.21
C LYS A 230 -12.35 2.99 20.64
N THR A 231 -11.90 4.21 20.94
CA THR A 231 -11.79 4.71 22.32
C THR A 231 -12.84 5.76 22.66
N GLY A 232 -13.35 6.51 21.67
CA GLY A 232 -14.22 7.65 21.88
C GLY A 232 -13.50 8.90 22.42
N GLU A 233 -12.16 8.86 22.58
CA GLU A 233 -11.40 9.98 23.12
C GLU A 233 -11.27 11.09 22.08
N SER A 234 -11.78 12.28 22.38
CA SER A 234 -11.83 13.44 21.46
C SER A 234 -10.45 13.91 20.98
N LYS A 235 -9.39 13.70 21.75
CA LYS A 235 -8.02 14.06 21.35
C LYS A 235 -7.60 13.43 20.02
N TYR A 236 -8.02 12.20 19.77
CA TYR A 236 -7.64 11.49 18.53
C TYR A 236 -8.38 12.03 17.30
N LEU A 237 -9.63 12.47 17.45
CA LEU A 237 -10.34 13.16 16.38
C LEU A 237 -9.72 14.55 16.13
N GLU A 238 -9.28 15.24 17.18
CA GLU A 238 -8.54 16.50 17.03
C GLU A 238 -7.24 16.30 16.27
N TRP A 239 -6.47 15.23 16.58
CA TRP A 239 -5.25 14.89 15.85
C TRP A 239 -5.53 14.54 14.39
N ALA A 240 -6.58 13.74 14.11
CA ALA A 240 -6.99 13.43 12.74
C ALA A 240 -7.33 14.71 11.95
N ASN A 241 -8.09 15.62 12.57
CA ASN A 241 -8.44 16.89 11.95
C ASN A 241 -7.22 17.77 11.68
N LYS A 242 -6.32 17.96 12.66
CA LYS A 242 -5.08 18.70 12.48
C LYS A 242 -4.18 18.09 11.39
N MET A 243 -4.02 16.78 11.39
CA MET A 243 -3.22 16.09 10.38
C MET A 243 -3.82 16.29 8.98
N SER A 244 -5.13 16.19 8.82
CA SER A 244 -5.82 16.43 7.54
C SER A 244 -5.66 17.87 7.04
N GLN A 245 -5.35 18.82 7.92
CA GLN A 245 -5.15 20.23 7.57
C GLN A 245 -3.76 20.52 6.98
N VAL A 246 -2.74 19.68 7.19
CA VAL A 246 -1.36 19.95 6.76
C VAL A 246 -1.29 20.36 5.29
N PHE A 247 -1.78 19.51 4.40
CA PHE A 247 -1.80 19.82 2.97
C PHE A 247 -2.94 20.76 2.57
N TRP A 248 -4.04 20.76 3.31
CA TRP A 248 -5.13 21.69 3.07
C TRP A 248 -4.71 23.15 3.25
N ASN A 249 -3.87 23.42 4.24
CA ASN A 249 -3.37 24.77 4.54
C ASN A 249 -2.40 25.30 3.47
N ILE A 250 -1.69 24.42 2.78
CA ILE A 250 -0.69 24.80 1.76
C ILE A 250 -1.18 24.60 0.33
N ARG A 251 -2.43 24.17 0.14
CA ARG A 251 -2.99 24.02 -1.20
C ARG A 251 -3.07 25.36 -1.91
N ASN A 252 -3.05 25.36 -3.21
CA ASN A 252 -3.46 26.52 -3.97
C ASN A 252 -4.98 26.76 -3.78
N PRO A 253 -5.41 27.91 -3.26
CA PRO A 253 -6.81 28.15 -2.93
C PRO A 253 -7.75 28.20 -4.15
N ASP A 254 -7.23 28.53 -5.34
CA ASP A 254 -8.02 28.65 -6.57
C ASP A 254 -8.25 27.31 -7.24
N THR A 255 -7.31 26.38 -7.09
CA THR A 255 -7.35 25.07 -7.76
C THR A 255 -7.64 23.90 -6.80
N ASN A 256 -7.33 24.03 -5.52
CA ASN A 256 -7.22 22.96 -4.52
C ASN A 256 -6.15 21.90 -4.83
N LEU A 257 -5.26 22.14 -5.79
CA LEU A 257 -4.11 21.26 -6.01
C LEU A 257 -3.07 21.46 -4.91
N VAL A 258 -2.38 20.36 -4.60
CA VAL A 258 -1.33 20.32 -3.58
C VAL A 258 -0.08 19.66 -4.14
N ARG A 259 1.07 20.06 -3.62
CA ARG A 259 2.36 19.42 -3.90
C ARG A 259 2.51 18.10 -3.15
N GLY A 260 3.45 17.25 -3.59
CA GLY A 260 3.63 15.91 -3.03
C GLY A 260 4.27 15.84 -1.64
N CYS A 261 4.91 16.94 -1.18
CA CYS A 261 5.59 16.98 0.11
C CYS A 261 5.72 18.39 0.68
N VAL A 262 5.98 18.47 1.99
CA VAL A 262 6.40 19.68 2.71
C VAL A 262 7.81 19.45 3.24
N GLN A 263 8.75 20.33 2.90
CA GLN A 263 10.14 20.30 3.38
C GLN A 263 10.48 21.62 4.08
N ARG A 264 11.47 21.57 4.99
CA ARG A 264 11.89 22.73 5.78
C ARG A 264 12.49 23.85 4.91
N ASP A 265 13.37 23.52 3.97
CA ASP A 265 14.29 24.47 3.32
C ASP A 265 14.26 24.45 1.79
N ALA A 266 13.42 23.67 1.15
CA ALA A 266 13.35 23.66 -0.30
C ALA A 266 12.35 24.70 -0.78
N ALA A 267 12.75 25.52 -1.75
CA ALA A 267 11.80 26.12 -2.67
C ALA A 267 11.01 24.94 -3.25
N ALA A 268 9.90 24.66 -2.61
CA ALA A 268 9.16 23.46 -2.85
C ALA A 268 8.70 23.51 -4.31
N GLU A 269 9.03 22.47 -5.04
CA GLU A 269 8.45 22.25 -6.34
C GLU A 269 6.94 22.31 -6.18
N GLU A 270 6.31 23.32 -6.75
CA GLU A 270 4.86 23.54 -6.66
C GLU A 270 4.11 22.63 -7.63
N TYR A 271 4.48 21.34 -7.67
CA TYR A 271 3.91 20.38 -8.59
C TYR A 271 3.01 19.37 -7.87
N ALA A 272 1.87 19.14 -8.48
CA ALA A 272 0.87 18.17 -8.06
C ALA A 272 1.00 16.89 -8.89
N GLY A 273 1.09 15.75 -8.23
CA GLY A 273 0.98 14.43 -8.85
C GLY A 273 -0.42 13.85 -8.63
N PRO A 274 -1.16 13.48 -9.68
CA PRO A 274 -2.54 13.01 -9.54
C PRO A 274 -2.67 11.79 -8.63
N GLY A 275 -1.73 10.84 -8.72
CA GLY A 275 -1.73 9.63 -7.90
C GLY A 275 -1.56 9.90 -6.42
N GLY A 276 -0.62 10.76 -6.04
CA GLY A 276 -0.40 11.12 -4.63
C GLY A 276 -1.61 11.84 -4.01
N ILE A 277 -2.27 12.71 -4.80
CA ILE A 277 -3.51 13.38 -4.37
C ILE A 277 -4.66 12.37 -4.26
N GLY A 278 -4.74 11.41 -5.22
CA GLY A 278 -5.72 10.33 -5.17
C GLY A 278 -5.55 9.46 -3.92
N GLU A 279 -4.32 9.10 -3.56
CA GLU A 279 -4.03 8.36 -2.32
C GLU A 279 -4.41 9.16 -1.06
N LEU A 280 -4.06 10.44 -1.00
CA LEU A 280 -4.48 11.29 0.10
C LEU A 280 -6.00 11.28 0.26
N ALA A 281 -6.73 11.49 -0.84
CA ALA A 281 -8.19 11.48 -0.82
C ALA A 281 -8.74 10.11 -0.36
N LEU A 282 -8.17 9.00 -0.83
CA LEU A 282 -8.54 7.65 -0.40
C LEU A 282 -8.38 7.49 1.11
N PHE A 283 -7.22 7.81 1.65
CA PHE A 283 -6.97 7.66 3.09
C PHE A 283 -7.84 8.58 3.95
N LEU A 284 -8.11 9.81 3.50
CA LEU A 284 -9.05 10.70 4.19
C LEU A 284 -10.47 10.12 4.22
N MET A 285 -10.93 9.51 3.13
CA MET A 285 -12.25 8.86 3.10
C MET A 285 -12.27 7.59 3.95
N ARG A 286 -11.18 6.81 3.99
CA ARG A 286 -11.06 5.68 4.93
C ARG A 286 -11.04 6.15 6.39
N ALA A 287 -10.42 7.30 6.69
CA ALA A 287 -10.51 7.94 8.00
C ALA A 287 -11.96 8.33 8.33
N TYR A 288 -12.67 8.93 7.39
CA TYR A 288 -14.09 9.26 7.53
C TYR A 288 -14.95 8.02 7.83
N GLN A 289 -14.69 6.88 7.21
CA GLN A 289 -15.43 5.64 7.47
C GLN A 289 -15.24 5.14 8.92
N TRP A 290 -14.11 5.45 9.57
CA TRP A 290 -13.89 5.13 10.98
C TRP A 290 -14.52 6.16 11.91
N SER A 291 -14.31 7.43 11.64
CA SER A 291 -14.82 8.55 12.46
C SER A 291 -15.38 9.62 11.53
N PRO A 292 -16.68 9.57 11.26
CA PRO A 292 -17.32 10.52 10.36
C PRO A 292 -17.11 11.98 10.80
N ASP A 293 -16.31 12.69 10.03
CA ASP A 293 -16.11 14.15 10.16
C ASP A 293 -16.31 14.78 8.77
N PRO A 294 -17.36 15.62 8.60
CA PRO A 294 -17.67 16.22 7.30
C PRO A 294 -16.51 17.00 6.70
N GLY A 295 -15.67 17.66 7.53
CA GLY A 295 -14.54 18.44 7.05
C GLY A 295 -13.43 17.56 6.44
N ILE A 296 -13.24 16.33 6.91
CA ILE A 296 -12.30 15.37 6.31
C ILE A 296 -12.83 14.91 4.94
N LEU A 297 -14.12 14.57 4.86
CA LEU A 297 -14.75 14.14 3.60
C LEU A 297 -14.75 15.25 2.54
N GLU A 298 -15.06 16.50 2.95
CA GLU A 298 -15.05 17.66 2.06
C GLU A 298 -13.68 17.88 1.42
N LYS A 299 -12.59 17.78 2.20
CA LYS A 299 -11.22 17.90 1.69
C LYS A 299 -10.92 16.82 0.64
N ALA A 300 -11.26 15.56 0.93
CA ALA A 300 -11.04 14.46 0.00
C ALA A 300 -11.76 14.70 -1.34
N HIS A 301 -13.01 15.13 -1.28
CA HIS A 301 -13.79 15.48 -2.47
C HIS A 301 -13.20 16.65 -3.25
N ALA A 302 -12.78 17.72 -2.55
CA ALA A 302 -12.17 18.88 -3.19
C ALA A 302 -10.88 18.50 -3.93
N TYR A 303 -10.05 17.63 -3.35
CA TYR A 303 -8.85 17.09 -3.99
C TYR A 303 -9.18 16.30 -5.26
N LEU A 304 -10.15 15.39 -5.21
CA LEU A 304 -10.53 14.60 -6.39
C LEU A 304 -11.10 15.47 -7.50
N ARG A 305 -11.95 16.45 -7.17
CA ARG A 305 -12.47 17.42 -8.16
C ARG A 305 -11.33 18.24 -8.78
N ALA A 306 -10.34 18.65 -7.99
CA ALA A 306 -9.17 19.36 -8.49
C ALA A 306 -8.36 18.49 -9.46
N VAL A 307 -8.08 17.25 -9.11
CA VAL A 307 -7.39 16.29 -9.99
C VAL A 307 -8.16 16.08 -11.27
N ASN A 308 -9.47 15.86 -11.20
CA ASN A 308 -10.31 15.67 -12.37
C ASN A 308 -10.31 16.89 -13.31
N LYS A 309 -10.35 18.09 -12.73
CA LYS A 309 -10.42 19.34 -13.50
C LYS A 309 -9.08 19.75 -14.12
N TYR A 310 -7.98 19.63 -13.38
CA TYR A 310 -6.69 20.23 -13.75
C TYR A 310 -5.64 19.21 -14.18
N CYS A 311 -5.72 17.96 -13.69
CA CYS A 311 -4.73 16.95 -14.02
C CYS A 311 -5.20 16.00 -15.13
N ARG A 312 -6.49 15.98 -15.48
CA ARG A 312 -6.98 15.11 -16.56
C ARG A 312 -6.41 15.55 -17.90
N ALA A 313 -5.97 14.60 -18.71
CA ALA A 313 -5.46 14.85 -20.03
C ALA A 313 -6.60 15.12 -21.04
N ASP A 314 -6.27 15.66 -22.21
CA ASP A 314 -7.27 16.07 -23.20
C ASP A 314 -8.04 14.88 -23.81
N ASP A 315 -7.47 13.66 -23.71
CA ASP A 315 -8.14 12.43 -24.13
C ASP A 315 -9.28 12.01 -23.18
N GLY A 316 -9.42 12.66 -22.03
CA GLY A 316 -10.46 12.41 -21.05
C GLY A 316 -10.32 11.09 -20.27
N VAL A 317 -9.20 10.39 -20.40
CA VAL A 317 -8.91 9.09 -19.76
C VAL A 317 -7.65 9.13 -18.92
N ASN A 318 -6.57 9.63 -19.50
CA ASN A 318 -5.28 9.72 -18.84
C ASN A 318 -5.17 10.97 -17.97
N TYR A 319 -4.12 11.01 -17.18
CA TYR A 319 -3.77 12.13 -16.32
C TYR A 319 -2.39 12.66 -16.68
N ARG A 320 -2.21 13.97 -16.65
CA ARG A 320 -0.92 14.63 -16.83
C ARG A 320 0.01 14.27 -15.69
N ALA A 321 1.27 13.97 -16.01
CA ALA A 321 2.23 13.49 -15.02
C ALA A 321 2.59 14.55 -13.97
N LEU A 322 2.68 15.81 -14.40
CA LEU A 322 3.14 16.91 -13.57
C LEU A 322 2.36 18.20 -13.91
N VAL A 323 1.56 18.65 -12.97
CA VAL A 323 0.76 19.86 -13.09
C VAL A 323 1.18 20.82 -11.99
N HIS A 324 1.46 22.06 -12.33
CA HIS A 324 1.72 23.09 -11.32
C HIS A 324 0.46 23.29 -10.45
N THR A 325 0.64 23.62 -9.19
CA THR A 325 -0.50 23.79 -8.26
C THR A 325 -1.48 24.90 -8.69
N ASN A 326 -1.05 25.84 -9.54
CA ASN A 326 -1.95 26.81 -10.16
C ASN A 326 -2.80 26.26 -11.32
N GLY A 327 -2.65 24.98 -11.68
CA GLY A 327 -3.37 24.31 -12.76
C GLY A 327 -2.69 24.35 -14.13
N THR A 328 -1.48 24.92 -14.25
CA THR A 328 -0.74 24.96 -15.52
C THR A 328 -0.04 23.63 -15.78
N ASP A 329 -0.15 23.11 -16.99
CA ASP A 329 0.60 21.94 -17.45
C ASP A 329 2.04 22.36 -17.80
N GLU A 330 2.99 22.01 -16.97
CA GLU A 330 4.40 22.38 -17.12
C GLU A 330 5.16 21.47 -18.11
N LYS A 331 4.59 20.29 -18.38
CA LYS A 331 5.14 19.34 -19.36
C LYS A 331 4.06 18.83 -20.29
N PRO A 332 3.59 19.66 -21.23
CA PRO A 332 2.52 19.29 -22.14
C PRO A 332 2.80 17.97 -22.85
N GLY A 333 1.83 17.08 -22.83
CA GLY A 333 1.92 15.75 -23.45
C GLY A 333 2.60 14.68 -22.61
N GLN A 334 3.15 15.00 -21.42
CA GLN A 334 3.63 13.98 -20.50
C GLN A 334 2.46 13.43 -19.67
N ILE A 335 2.18 12.16 -19.85
CA ILE A 335 1.13 11.44 -19.15
C ILE A 335 1.70 10.72 -17.94
N ALA A 336 0.99 10.74 -16.81
CA ALA A 336 1.33 9.97 -15.62
C ALA A 336 1.31 8.48 -15.95
N PRO A 337 2.24 7.68 -15.42
CA PRO A 337 2.15 6.24 -15.52
C PRO A 337 0.76 5.79 -15.08
N TYR A 338 0.12 4.92 -15.88
CA TYR A 338 -1.29 4.56 -15.71
C TYR A 338 -1.60 4.04 -14.30
N TRP A 339 -0.67 3.29 -13.76
CA TRP A 339 -0.71 2.77 -12.41
C TRP A 339 -0.60 3.87 -11.32
N GLU A 340 0.39 4.76 -11.43
CA GLU A 340 0.70 5.75 -10.39
C GLU A 340 -0.24 6.97 -10.40
N GLY A 341 -0.98 7.17 -11.46
CA GLY A 341 -1.91 8.26 -11.60
C GLY A 341 -3.36 7.78 -11.69
N PRO A 342 -3.80 7.34 -12.87
CA PRO A 342 -5.21 7.04 -13.13
C PRO A 342 -5.82 6.01 -12.19
N MET A 343 -5.13 4.89 -11.90
CA MET A 343 -5.74 3.82 -11.09
C MET A 343 -5.96 4.23 -9.64
N ARG A 344 -5.02 4.94 -9.01
CA ARG A 344 -5.18 5.42 -7.64
C ARG A 344 -6.30 6.45 -7.54
N VAL A 345 -6.40 7.31 -8.54
CA VAL A 345 -7.48 8.28 -8.63
C VAL A 345 -8.83 7.56 -8.80
N ALA A 346 -8.89 6.54 -9.67
CA ALA A 346 -10.11 5.75 -9.88
C ALA A 346 -10.55 5.02 -8.59
N LYS A 347 -9.61 4.42 -7.86
CA LYS A 347 -9.88 3.76 -6.58
C LYS A 347 -10.46 4.74 -5.55
N ALA A 348 -9.89 5.93 -5.44
CA ALA A 348 -10.41 6.98 -4.57
C ALA A 348 -11.78 7.49 -5.04
N ALA A 349 -11.98 7.63 -6.35
CA ALA A 349 -13.22 8.15 -6.90
C ALA A 349 -14.41 7.20 -6.70
N VAL A 350 -14.23 5.88 -6.85
CA VAL A 350 -15.32 4.94 -6.57
C VAL A 350 -15.71 4.93 -5.09
N LEU A 351 -14.75 5.09 -4.18
CA LEU A 351 -15.06 5.25 -2.76
C LEU A 351 -15.80 6.56 -2.49
N ALA A 352 -15.40 7.66 -3.14
CA ALA A 352 -16.09 8.93 -3.03
C ALA A 352 -17.55 8.83 -3.49
N TYR A 353 -17.79 8.17 -4.63
CA TYR A 353 -19.17 7.88 -5.10
C TYR A 353 -19.96 7.08 -4.06
N SER A 354 -19.36 6.01 -3.52
CA SER A 354 -19.99 5.17 -2.50
C SER A 354 -20.41 5.95 -1.24
N LEU A 355 -19.65 6.98 -0.86
CA LEU A 355 -19.93 7.77 0.34
C LEU A 355 -20.91 8.93 0.12
N THR A 356 -21.05 9.41 -1.12
CA THR A 356 -21.73 10.67 -1.37
C THR A 356 -22.78 10.62 -2.47
N GLY A 357 -22.76 9.60 -3.34
CA GLY A 357 -23.61 9.51 -4.50
C GLY A 357 -23.28 10.52 -5.62
N ASP A 358 -22.07 11.14 -5.60
CA ASP A 358 -21.64 12.08 -6.66
C ASP A 358 -21.31 11.33 -7.95
N ASP A 359 -22.20 11.35 -8.94
CA ASP A 359 -22.05 10.65 -10.20
C ASP A 359 -20.78 11.04 -10.96
N SER A 360 -20.27 12.26 -10.78
CA SER A 360 -19.01 12.67 -11.41
C SER A 360 -17.80 11.84 -10.92
N MET A 361 -17.85 11.33 -9.69
CA MET A 361 -16.86 10.43 -9.14
C MET A 361 -17.00 9.03 -9.75
N LEU A 362 -18.22 8.57 -9.96
CA LEU A 362 -18.45 7.30 -10.65
C LEU A 362 -17.93 7.34 -12.10
N GLU A 363 -18.24 8.40 -12.85
CA GLU A 363 -17.77 8.60 -14.22
C GLU A 363 -16.22 8.64 -14.27
N MET A 364 -15.60 9.28 -13.30
CA MET A 364 -14.14 9.38 -13.17
C MET A 364 -13.51 7.99 -13.00
N ALA A 365 -14.05 7.13 -12.13
CA ALA A 365 -13.58 5.78 -11.91
C ALA A 365 -13.86 4.87 -13.12
N ASP A 366 -15.09 4.90 -13.66
CA ASP A 366 -15.50 4.06 -14.78
C ASP A 366 -14.69 4.36 -16.04
N SER A 367 -14.38 5.64 -16.32
CA SER A 367 -13.56 6.02 -17.48
C SER A 367 -12.16 5.40 -17.46
N VAL A 368 -11.54 5.32 -16.28
CA VAL A 368 -10.22 4.69 -16.13
C VAL A 368 -10.31 3.17 -16.29
N ILE A 369 -11.23 2.52 -15.57
CA ILE A 369 -11.32 1.07 -15.56
C ILE A 369 -11.81 0.51 -16.90
N SER A 370 -12.71 1.19 -17.59
CA SER A 370 -13.19 0.77 -18.90
C SER A 370 -12.09 0.72 -19.95
N ASN A 371 -11.10 1.62 -19.84
CA ASN A 371 -9.96 1.68 -20.76
C ASN A 371 -8.78 0.79 -20.36
N LEU A 372 -8.81 0.16 -19.19
CA LEU A 372 -7.78 -0.78 -18.79
C LEU A 372 -7.92 -2.07 -19.60
N THR A 373 -6.88 -2.46 -20.34
CA THR A 373 -6.89 -3.69 -21.14
C THR A 373 -5.85 -4.71 -20.67
N PRO A 374 -6.07 -6.00 -20.97
CA PRO A 374 -5.08 -7.06 -20.65
C PRO A 374 -3.71 -6.84 -21.28
N GLU A 375 -3.64 -6.21 -22.46
CA GLU A 375 -2.39 -5.98 -23.18
C GLU A 375 -1.50 -4.90 -22.55
N MET A 376 -2.06 -4.03 -21.74
CA MET A 376 -1.29 -3.00 -21.03
C MET A 376 -0.29 -3.64 -20.08
N THR A 377 0.89 -3.06 -19.98
CA THR A 377 1.91 -3.41 -18.99
C THR A 377 2.13 -2.22 -18.06
N PHE A 378 2.40 -2.51 -16.80
CA PHE A 378 2.51 -1.49 -15.76
C PHE A 378 3.83 -1.62 -15.03
N ASP A 379 4.83 -0.94 -15.55
CA ASP A 379 6.09 -0.82 -14.83
C ASP A 379 5.86 -0.01 -13.55
N SER A 380 6.41 -0.47 -12.48
CA SER A 380 6.36 0.20 -11.18
C SER A 380 7.73 0.16 -10.52
N PHE A 381 7.89 0.95 -9.48
CA PHE A 381 9.05 0.89 -8.60
C PHE A 381 8.59 0.44 -7.22
N VAL A 382 9.14 -0.67 -6.77
CA VAL A 382 9.01 -1.09 -5.38
C VAL A 382 10.30 -0.70 -4.69
N GLU A 383 10.21 0.37 -3.90
CA GLU A 383 11.36 1.07 -3.38
C GLU A 383 12.30 1.48 -4.54
N ARG A 384 13.51 0.92 -4.57
CA ARG A 384 14.48 1.22 -5.63
C ARG A 384 14.58 0.14 -6.70
N SER A 385 13.67 -0.82 -6.68
CA SER A 385 13.65 -1.91 -7.66
C SER A 385 12.56 -1.66 -8.70
N ARG A 386 12.92 -1.68 -9.98
CA ARG A 386 11.95 -1.67 -11.06
C ARG A 386 11.24 -3.02 -11.12
N VAL A 387 9.92 -3.00 -11.18
CA VAL A 387 9.08 -4.16 -11.43
C VAL A 387 8.46 -4.01 -12.80
N SER A 388 8.77 -4.92 -13.70
CA SER A 388 8.12 -4.97 -15.00
C SER A 388 6.74 -5.60 -14.83
N ASP A 389 5.70 -4.92 -15.27
CA ASP A 389 4.30 -5.36 -15.19
C ASP A 389 3.88 -5.72 -13.74
N ALA A 390 3.68 -4.70 -12.94
CA ALA A 390 3.46 -4.84 -11.50
C ALA A 390 2.15 -5.56 -11.13
N ILE A 391 2.22 -6.60 -10.30
CA ILE A 391 1.05 -7.29 -9.72
C ILE A 391 0.13 -6.30 -9.02
N GLU A 392 0.70 -5.35 -8.28
CA GLU A 392 -0.01 -4.33 -7.53
C GLU A 392 -0.92 -3.48 -8.43
N ALA A 393 -0.44 -3.09 -9.61
CA ALA A 393 -1.22 -2.34 -10.58
C ALA A 393 -2.45 -3.13 -11.06
N ARG A 394 -2.25 -4.40 -11.39
CA ARG A 394 -3.34 -5.30 -11.78
C ARG A 394 -4.32 -5.55 -10.65
N SER A 395 -3.81 -5.75 -9.45
CA SER A 395 -4.61 -5.92 -8.24
C SER A 395 -5.47 -4.70 -7.95
N CYS A 396 -4.92 -3.49 -8.08
CA CYS A 396 -5.67 -2.24 -7.91
C CYS A 396 -6.77 -2.08 -8.97
N GLY A 397 -6.45 -2.36 -10.24
CA GLY A 397 -7.45 -2.33 -11.31
C GLY A 397 -8.58 -3.34 -11.10
N LEU A 398 -8.24 -4.57 -10.70
CA LEU A 398 -9.20 -5.61 -10.34
C LEU A 398 -10.07 -5.17 -9.14
N SER A 399 -9.45 -4.68 -8.08
CA SER A 399 -10.16 -4.17 -6.89
C SER A 399 -11.15 -3.07 -7.26
N THR A 400 -10.71 -2.10 -8.08
CA THR A 400 -11.58 -0.99 -8.48
C THR A 400 -12.74 -1.45 -9.37
N ALA A 401 -12.51 -2.44 -10.25
CA ALA A 401 -13.60 -3.01 -11.06
C ALA A 401 -14.62 -3.76 -10.19
N ILE A 402 -14.17 -4.46 -9.14
CA ILE A 402 -15.06 -5.08 -8.14
C ILE A 402 -15.84 -4.01 -7.38
N ASP A 403 -15.17 -2.95 -6.90
CA ASP A 403 -15.83 -1.86 -6.18
C ASP A 403 -16.92 -1.19 -7.05
N LEU A 404 -16.63 -0.96 -8.33
CA LEU A 404 -17.63 -0.44 -9.29
C LEU A 404 -18.82 -1.38 -9.43
N TYR A 405 -18.59 -2.70 -9.47
CA TYR A 405 -19.67 -3.67 -9.48
C TYR A 405 -20.47 -3.63 -8.18
N GLU A 406 -19.80 -3.65 -7.05
CA GLU A 406 -20.44 -3.65 -5.73
C GLU A 406 -21.36 -2.43 -5.53
N VAL A 407 -20.99 -1.24 -6.02
CA VAL A 407 -21.79 -0.01 -5.85
C VAL A 407 -22.82 0.22 -6.96
N THR A 408 -22.61 -0.32 -8.18
CA THR A 408 -23.52 -0.10 -9.32
C THR A 408 -24.43 -1.29 -9.60
N GLY A 409 -23.93 -2.51 -9.37
CA GLY A 409 -24.57 -3.75 -9.83
C GLY A 409 -24.50 -3.95 -11.35
N ASP A 410 -23.73 -3.14 -12.08
CA ASP A 410 -23.62 -3.24 -13.53
C ASP A 410 -22.72 -4.42 -13.93
N ALA A 411 -23.30 -5.37 -14.64
CA ALA A 411 -22.62 -6.59 -15.09
C ALA A 411 -21.35 -6.33 -15.92
N LYS A 412 -21.23 -5.15 -16.56
CA LYS A 412 -20.02 -4.78 -17.31
C LYS A 412 -18.78 -4.74 -16.40
N HIS A 413 -18.93 -4.26 -15.16
CA HIS A 413 -17.84 -4.17 -14.20
C HIS A 413 -17.42 -5.55 -13.69
N LEU A 414 -18.39 -6.44 -13.44
CA LEU A 414 -18.08 -7.84 -13.09
C LEU A 414 -17.36 -8.56 -14.24
N ALA A 415 -17.78 -8.33 -15.49
CA ALA A 415 -17.11 -8.87 -16.66
C ALA A 415 -15.67 -8.34 -16.80
N LYS A 416 -15.48 -7.03 -16.54
CA LYS A 416 -14.15 -6.41 -16.53
C LYS A 416 -13.26 -7.00 -15.42
N ALA A 417 -13.80 -7.16 -14.21
CA ALA A 417 -13.09 -7.78 -13.09
C ALA A 417 -12.61 -9.20 -13.43
N ARG A 418 -13.49 -10.02 -14.05
CA ARG A 418 -13.12 -11.37 -14.52
C ARG A 418 -11.97 -11.34 -15.53
N ALA A 419 -12.05 -10.46 -16.53
CA ALA A 419 -10.99 -10.36 -17.54
C ALA A 419 -9.64 -9.96 -16.92
N LEU A 420 -9.64 -9.00 -15.97
CA LEU A 420 -8.43 -8.59 -15.25
C LEU A 420 -7.88 -9.71 -14.35
N ALA A 421 -8.74 -10.46 -13.68
CA ALA A 421 -8.35 -11.60 -12.85
C ALA A 421 -7.73 -12.71 -13.69
N ASP A 422 -8.35 -13.07 -14.81
CA ASP A 422 -7.84 -14.12 -15.72
C ASP A 422 -6.49 -13.75 -16.30
N ASP A 423 -6.31 -12.50 -16.70
CA ASP A 423 -5.05 -11.96 -17.16
C ASP A 423 -3.97 -12.00 -16.05
N ALA A 424 -4.28 -11.52 -14.85
CA ALA A 424 -3.35 -11.54 -13.73
C ALA A 424 -2.92 -12.97 -13.35
N ILE A 425 -3.85 -13.92 -13.31
CA ILE A 425 -3.54 -15.33 -13.05
C ILE A 425 -2.61 -15.88 -14.14
N GLY A 426 -2.92 -15.63 -15.42
CA GLY A 426 -2.11 -16.10 -16.54
C GLY A 426 -0.69 -15.54 -16.53
N ARG A 427 -0.53 -14.29 -16.15
CA ARG A 427 0.77 -13.59 -16.11
C ARG A 427 1.62 -14.01 -14.93
N PHE A 428 1.05 -14.06 -13.75
CA PHE A 428 1.83 -14.07 -12.51
C PHE A 428 1.85 -15.41 -11.78
N LEU A 429 0.83 -16.27 -11.91
CA LEU A 429 0.80 -17.53 -11.17
C LEU A 429 1.84 -18.52 -11.71
N ARG A 430 2.83 -18.84 -10.87
CA ARG A 430 3.90 -19.82 -11.17
C ARG A 430 4.19 -20.67 -9.93
N GLY A 431 4.05 -21.97 -10.03
CA GLY A 431 4.30 -22.88 -8.91
C GLY A 431 3.50 -22.56 -7.65
N GLY A 432 2.26 -22.10 -7.81
CA GLY A 432 1.40 -21.70 -6.70
C GLY A 432 1.76 -20.36 -6.05
N LEU A 433 2.70 -19.58 -6.60
CA LEU A 433 3.04 -18.23 -6.14
C LEU A 433 2.72 -17.19 -7.23
N PHE A 434 2.35 -15.98 -6.82
CA PHE A 434 2.32 -14.83 -7.73
C PHE A 434 3.72 -14.23 -7.84
N VAL A 435 4.29 -14.27 -9.05
CA VAL A 435 5.70 -13.96 -9.33
C VAL A 435 5.80 -12.75 -10.24
N SER A 436 6.65 -11.80 -9.88
CA SER A 436 7.01 -10.65 -10.70
C SER A 436 8.47 -10.69 -11.12
N ASP A 437 8.79 -9.97 -12.18
CA ASP A 437 10.16 -9.62 -12.54
C ASP A 437 10.63 -8.45 -11.69
N LEU A 438 11.35 -8.73 -10.62
CA LEU A 438 11.95 -7.72 -9.78
C LEU A 438 13.33 -7.35 -10.33
N GLY A 439 13.44 -6.16 -10.92
CA GLY A 439 14.73 -5.62 -11.36
C GLY A 439 15.59 -5.25 -10.16
N VAL A 440 16.73 -5.90 -10.02
CA VAL A 440 17.74 -5.52 -9.04
C VAL A 440 18.76 -4.64 -9.77
N TYR A 441 18.56 -3.32 -9.69
CA TYR A 441 19.46 -2.24 -10.12
C TYR A 441 20.53 -2.49 -11.20
N PRO A 442 20.79 -1.45 -11.99
CA PRO A 442 20.38 -0.04 -11.99
C PRO A 442 19.23 0.28 -12.93
N GLU A 443 18.76 1.53 -12.85
CA GLU A 443 17.83 2.06 -13.85
C GLU A 443 18.28 1.70 -15.28
N GLY A 444 17.49 0.86 -15.94
CA GLY A 444 17.71 0.48 -17.35
C GLY A 444 18.29 -0.89 -17.62
N ASP A 445 18.90 -1.58 -16.65
CA ASP A 445 19.43 -2.94 -16.86
C ASP A 445 18.41 -4.01 -16.44
N THR A 446 17.60 -4.47 -17.38
CA THR A 446 16.67 -5.59 -17.19
C THR A 446 17.37 -6.96 -17.22
N SER A 447 18.66 -7.04 -17.55
CA SER A 447 19.42 -8.29 -17.57
C SER A 447 19.65 -8.87 -16.16
N ALA A 448 19.49 -8.03 -15.12
CA ALA A 448 19.58 -8.41 -13.71
C ALA A 448 18.23 -8.70 -13.06
N ALA A 449 17.13 -8.76 -13.83
CA ALA A 449 15.81 -9.02 -13.27
C ALA A 449 15.74 -10.44 -12.68
N VAL A 450 15.24 -10.53 -11.45
CA VAL A 450 15.04 -11.79 -10.74
C VAL A 450 13.54 -12.07 -10.69
N LYS A 451 13.14 -13.25 -11.18
CA LYS A 451 11.75 -13.70 -11.07
C LYS A 451 11.50 -14.25 -9.68
N VAL A 452 10.73 -13.53 -8.90
CA VAL A 452 10.46 -13.89 -7.50
C VAL A 452 8.98 -13.64 -7.13
N TYR A 453 8.49 -14.41 -6.18
CA TYR A 453 7.45 -13.92 -5.31
C TYR A 453 8.05 -12.82 -4.44
N ASP A 454 7.33 -11.72 -4.31
CA ASP A 454 7.70 -10.64 -3.42
C ASP A 454 6.43 -9.98 -2.87
N ALA A 455 6.26 -9.99 -1.55
CA ALA A 455 5.06 -9.45 -0.90
C ALA A 455 4.83 -7.97 -1.21
N ARG A 456 5.92 -7.20 -1.44
CA ARG A 456 5.86 -5.78 -1.79
C ARG A 456 5.15 -5.51 -3.12
N THR A 457 5.09 -6.52 -3.99
CA THR A 457 4.43 -6.39 -5.30
C THR A 457 2.90 -6.50 -5.23
N GLY A 458 2.31 -6.66 -4.04
CA GLY A 458 0.86 -6.71 -3.87
C GLY A 458 0.23 -8.09 -4.10
N ALA A 459 1.02 -9.17 -4.05
CA ALA A 459 0.54 -10.55 -4.26
C ALA A 459 -0.60 -10.93 -3.31
N GLY A 460 -0.51 -10.55 -2.03
CA GLY A 460 -1.55 -10.81 -1.03
C GLY A 460 -2.86 -10.07 -1.35
N TRP A 461 -2.78 -8.83 -1.84
CA TRP A 461 -3.94 -8.06 -2.27
C TRP A 461 -4.60 -8.67 -3.52
N LEU A 462 -3.81 -9.21 -4.46
CA LEU A 462 -4.35 -9.93 -5.60
C LEU A 462 -5.15 -11.17 -5.14
N ALA A 463 -4.60 -11.95 -4.20
CA ALA A 463 -5.29 -13.12 -3.64
C ALA A 463 -6.62 -12.72 -2.97
N LEU A 464 -6.62 -11.64 -2.17
CA LEU A 464 -7.83 -11.11 -1.54
C LEU A 464 -8.89 -10.71 -2.57
N ASN A 465 -8.49 -10.02 -3.64
CA ASN A 465 -9.39 -9.57 -4.69
C ASN A 465 -9.95 -10.74 -5.51
N LEU A 466 -9.19 -11.83 -5.69
CA LEU A 466 -9.72 -13.06 -6.30
C LEU A 466 -10.82 -13.70 -5.44
N ILE A 467 -10.67 -13.71 -4.11
CA ILE A 467 -11.71 -14.20 -3.18
C ILE A 467 -12.96 -13.32 -3.26
N ARG A 468 -12.80 -11.99 -3.26
CA ARG A 468 -13.92 -11.04 -3.42
C ARG A 468 -14.67 -11.26 -4.74
N LEU A 469 -13.92 -11.36 -5.84
CA LEU A 469 -14.50 -11.61 -7.16
C LEU A 469 -15.32 -12.92 -7.19
N GLN A 470 -14.80 -14.00 -6.58
CA GLN A 470 -15.54 -15.27 -6.52
C GLN A 470 -16.84 -15.11 -5.73
N ARG A 471 -16.82 -14.43 -4.59
CA ARG A 471 -18.00 -14.14 -3.78
C ARG A 471 -19.08 -13.41 -4.60
N ASP A 472 -18.67 -12.37 -5.32
CA ASP A 472 -19.59 -11.52 -6.08
C ASP A 472 -20.13 -12.25 -7.31
N GLN A 473 -19.29 -13.07 -7.96
CA GLN A 473 -19.74 -13.94 -9.05
C GLN A 473 -20.76 -14.99 -8.57
N ASP A 474 -20.47 -15.66 -7.45
CA ASP A 474 -21.39 -16.65 -6.89
C ASP A 474 -22.74 -16.02 -6.53
N ALA A 475 -22.72 -14.81 -5.97
CA ALA A 475 -23.94 -14.06 -5.66
C ALA A 475 -24.71 -13.62 -6.93
N ALA A 476 -24.01 -13.21 -7.98
CA ALA A 476 -24.61 -12.85 -9.26
C ALA A 476 -25.24 -14.07 -9.94
N ASP A 477 -24.52 -15.19 -10.01
CA ASP A 477 -24.99 -16.45 -10.62
C ASP A 477 -26.19 -17.04 -9.88
N ALA A 478 -26.26 -16.84 -8.56
CA ALA A 478 -27.39 -17.24 -7.72
C ALA A 478 -28.56 -16.24 -7.76
N GLY A 479 -28.40 -15.08 -8.39
CA GLY A 479 -29.39 -14.00 -8.37
C GLY A 479 -29.61 -13.37 -6.99
N THR A 480 -28.63 -13.50 -6.09
CA THR A 480 -28.69 -13.02 -4.70
C THR A 480 -27.85 -11.76 -4.47
N PHE A 481 -27.12 -11.30 -5.49
CA PHE A 481 -26.32 -10.09 -5.38
C PHE A 481 -27.18 -8.87 -5.03
N LYS A 482 -26.68 -8.09 -4.08
CA LYS A 482 -27.25 -6.79 -3.70
C LYS A 482 -26.16 -5.74 -3.76
N LYS A 483 -26.52 -4.59 -4.34
CA LYS A 483 -25.62 -3.42 -4.30
C LYS A 483 -25.24 -3.08 -2.86
N PHE A 484 -24.00 -2.71 -2.69
CA PHE A 484 -23.53 -2.20 -1.40
C PHE A 484 -23.97 -0.75 -1.25
N GLU A 485 -24.48 -0.41 -0.09
CA GLU A 485 -24.80 0.98 0.25
C GLU A 485 -23.49 1.77 0.38
N HIS A 486 -22.48 1.16 1.02
CA HIS A 486 -21.12 1.70 1.13
C HIS A 486 -20.10 0.59 0.94
N LEU A 487 -18.98 0.94 0.30
CA LEU A 487 -17.83 0.04 0.17
C LEU A 487 -17.26 -0.28 1.55
N ASP A 488 -16.84 -1.54 1.71
CA ASP A 488 -16.23 -1.98 2.94
C ASP A 488 -14.88 -1.26 3.15
N ARG A 489 -14.61 -0.87 4.39
CA ARG A 489 -13.40 -0.15 4.79
C ARG A 489 -12.14 -1.01 4.88
N ILE A 490 -12.27 -2.31 4.68
CA ILE A 490 -11.14 -3.25 4.78
C ILE A 490 -10.51 -3.60 3.43
N TYR A 491 -11.09 -3.14 2.31
CA TYR A 491 -10.59 -3.46 0.97
C TYR A 491 -9.97 -2.22 0.32
N ASP A 492 -8.69 -2.30 0.01
CA ASP A 492 -7.94 -1.27 -0.74
C ASP A 492 -7.53 -1.71 -2.14
#